data_cffa07f178117e3709067a0dc9ac4d16
#
_entry.id   cffa07f178117e3709067a0dc9ac4d16
#
_cell.length_a   1.000
_cell.length_b   1.000
_cell.length_c   1.000
_cell.angle_alpha   90.00
_cell.angle_beta   90.00
_cell.angle_gamma   90.00
#
_symmetry.space_group_name_H-M   'P 1'
#
loop_
_entity.id
_entity.type
_entity.pdbx_description
1 polymer ?
#
loop_
_entity_poly.entity_id
_entity_poly.type
_entity_poly.pdbx_seq_one_letter_code
_entity_poly.pdbx_strand_id
1 'polypeptide(L)'
;DDHRHVNHLFGLHPGHTLSPITTPQLTRAARVVLEHRGDGATGWSMGWKLNQWARLQDGNRAYTLFGNLLKNGTNDNLWDSHPPFQIDGNFGGTAGITEMLLQSHMGFIQLLPALPAVWHEGSFTGVRARGNFSIDMKWKDNNLTQAVVHSGSGGVCHLYYKGEKLSFNTESGKSYIITYTKGKLTLNP
;
A
#
# COMPACT_ATOMS: atom_id res chain seq x y z
N ASP A 1 -26.97 -4.46 -2.68
CA ASP A 1 -26.41 -3.38 -3.50
C ASP A 1 -25.12 -3.88 -4.15
N ASP A 2 -25.18 -4.12 -5.44
CA ASP A 2 -24.12 -4.72 -6.28
C ASP A 2 -23.39 -3.70 -7.19
N HIS A 3 -23.56 -2.40 -6.92
CA HIS A 3 -22.92 -1.36 -7.71
C HIS A 3 -21.39 -1.51 -7.69
N ARG A 4 -20.75 -1.43 -8.86
CA ARG A 4 -19.30 -1.64 -9.01
C ARG A 4 -18.43 -0.61 -8.28
N HIS A 5 -18.91 0.61 -8.05
CA HIS A 5 -18.16 1.67 -7.37
C HIS A 5 -18.44 1.71 -5.87
N VAL A 6 -17.45 2.21 -5.12
CA VAL A 6 -17.45 2.27 -3.65
C VAL A 6 -17.20 3.69 -3.13
N ASN A 7 -17.88 4.69 -3.72
CA ASN A 7 -17.66 6.12 -3.44
C ASN A 7 -17.77 6.48 -1.95
N HIS A 8 -18.65 5.81 -1.21
CA HIS A 8 -18.82 6.00 0.23
C HIS A 8 -17.62 5.56 1.06
N LEU A 9 -16.66 4.83 0.44
CA LEU A 9 -15.38 4.47 1.05
C LEU A 9 -14.24 5.43 0.65
N PHE A 10 -14.53 6.60 0.09
CA PHE A 10 -13.53 7.62 -0.25
C PHE A 10 -12.61 7.94 0.95
N GLY A 11 -13.16 7.97 2.16
CA GLY A 11 -12.39 8.22 3.38
C GLY A 11 -11.32 7.17 3.70
N LEU A 12 -11.45 5.95 3.14
CA LEU A 12 -10.42 4.91 3.24
C LEU A 12 -9.35 5.09 2.15
N HIS A 13 -9.79 5.27 0.88
CA HIS A 13 -8.90 5.55 -0.25
C HIS A 13 -9.68 6.31 -1.35
N PRO A 14 -9.14 7.42 -1.89
CA PRO A 14 -7.81 8.03 -1.67
C PRO A 14 -7.70 8.90 -0.41
N GLY A 15 -8.78 9.12 0.31
CA GLY A 15 -8.77 9.81 1.61
C GLY A 15 -7.96 9.05 2.67
N HIS A 16 -7.97 9.59 3.90
CA HIS A 16 -7.19 9.04 5.01
C HIS A 16 -7.91 9.19 6.36
N THR A 17 -9.21 9.42 6.35
CA THR A 17 -10.02 9.53 7.57
C THR A 17 -10.38 8.18 8.17
N LEU A 18 -10.32 7.11 7.36
CA LEU A 18 -10.51 5.73 7.81
C LEU A 18 -9.19 4.98 7.78
N SER A 19 -8.80 4.38 8.90
CA SER A 19 -7.57 3.62 9.03
C SER A 19 -7.73 2.49 10.04
N PRO A 20 -7.20 1.27 9.77
CA PRO A 20 -7.17 0.19 10.76
C PRO A 20 -6.46 0.56 12.06
N ILE A 21 -5.57 1.54 12.02
CA ILE A 21 -4.76 1.98 13.16
C ILE A 21 -5.52 3.01 14.00
N THR A 22 -6.21 3.98 13.38
CA THR A 22 -6.83 5.10 14.12
C THR A 22 -8.35 4.99 14.26
N THR A 23 -9.03 4.30 13.34
CA THR A 23 -10.48 4.12 13.31
C THR A 23 -10.88 2.67 13.06
N PRO A 24 -10.45 1.71 13.89
CA PRO A 24 -10.59 0.28 13.61
C PRO A 24 -12.06 -0.19 13.50
N GLN A 25 -13.00 0.46 14.19
CA GLN A 25 -14.42 0.12 14.07
C GLN A 25 -14.98 0.48 12.68
N LEU A 26 -14.66 1.68 12.18
CA LEU A 26 -15.12 2.13 10.87
C LEU A 26 -14.48 1.32 9.74
N THR A 27 -13.21 0.90 9.89
CA THR A 27 -12.56 0.04 8.89
C THR A 27 -13.10 -1.38 8.89
N ARG A 28 -13.59 -1.91 10.02
CA ARG A 28 -14.36 -3.17 10.02
C ARG A 28 -15.65 -3.02 9.22
N ALA A 29 -16.39 -1.92 9.38
CA ALA A 29 -17.58 -1.65 8.57
C ALA A 29 -17.24 -1.51 7.07
N ALA A 30 -16.14 -0.82 6.74
CA ALA A 30 -15.64 -0.71 5.37
C ALA A 30 -15.30 -2.08 4.76
N ARG A 31 -14.71 -2.98 5.55
CA ARG A 31 -14.44 -4.37 5.13
C ARG A 31 -15.74 -5.10 4.75
N VAL A 32 -16.76 -5.03 5.60
CA VAL A 32 -18.06 -5.65 5.33
C VAL A 32 -18.66 -5.12 4.01
N VAL A 33 -18.57 -3.82 3.78
CA VAL A 33 -19.03 -3.21 2.50
C VAL A 33 -18.27 -3.81 1.32
N LEU A 34 -16.93 -3.90 1.38
CA LEU A 34 -16.13 -4.44 0.28
C LEU A 34 -16.42 -5.93 0.04
N GLU A 35 -16.65 -6.71 1.09
CA GLU A 35 -17.05 -8.11 1.00
C GLU A 35 -18.39 -8.27 0.28
N HIS A 36 -19.38 -7.44 0.61
CA HIS A 36 -20.67 -7.42 -0.09
C HIS A 36 -20.58 -6.97 -1.55
N ARG A 37 -19.68 -6.02 -1.86
CA ARG A 37 -19.43 -5.55 -3.23
C ARG A 37 -18.67 -6.56 -4.08
N GLY A 38 -18.05 -7.55 -3.46
CA GLY A 38 -17.30 -8.61 -4.13
C GLY A 38 -16.08 -8.12 -4.91
N ASP A 39 -15.41 -9.05 -5.56
CA ASP A 39 -14.12 -8.82 -6.24
C ASP A 39 -14.25 -8.61 -7.75
N GLY A 40 -15.43 -8.87 -8.32
CA GLY A 40 -15.72 -8.62 -9.73
C GLY A 40 -16.06 -7.15 -9.97
N ALA A 41 -15.56 -6.60 -11.06
CA ALA A 41 -15.90 -5.27 -11.56
C ALA A 41 -15.25 -5.02 -12.93
N THR A 42 -15.40 -3.79 -13.46
CA THR A 42 -14.60 -3.28 -14.59
C THR A 42 -13.24 -2.78 -14.11
N GLY A 43 -12.30 -2.54 -15.02
CA GLY A 43 -10.91 -2.24 -14.71
C GLY A 43 -10.66 -1.21 -13.60
N TRP A 44 -11.13 0.04 -13.77
CA TRP A 44 -10.96 1.06 -12.72
C TRP A 44 -11.58 0.64 -11.38
N SER A 45 -12.77 0.04 -11.41
CA SER A 45 -13.46 -0.36 -10.19
C SER A 45 -12.69 -1.44 -9.43
N MET A 46 -12.07 -2.39 -10.13
CA MET A 46 -11.17 -3.38 -9.53
C MET A 46 -9.90 -2.73 -8.99
N GLY A 47 -9.28 -1.83 -9.77
CA GLY A 47 -8.12 -1.05 -9.32
C GLY A 47 -8.41 -0.25 -8.05
N TRP A 48 -9.60 0.37 -7.94
CA TRP A 48 -9.97 1.09 -6.73
C TRP A 48 -10.19 0.16 -5.53
N LYS A 49 -10.90 -0.95 -5.71
CA LYS A 49 -11.09 -1.96 -4.65
C LYS A 49 -9.75 -2.57 -4.20
N LEU A 50 -8.81 -2.79 -5.11
CA LEU A 50 -7.45 -3.21 -4.78
C LEU A 50 -6.78 -2.25 -3.78
N ASN A 51 -6.82 -0.94 -4.07
CA ASN A 51 -6.30 0.09 -3.17
C ASN A 51 -7.03 0.11 -1.82
N GLN A 52 -8.35 -0.09 -1.81
CA GLN A 52 -9.14 -0.17 -0.59
C GLN A 52 -8.69 -1.35 0.30
N TRP A 53 -8.48 -2.54 -0.28
CA TRP A 53 -7.99 -3.70 0.45
C TRP A 53 -6.56 -3.52 0.95
N ALA A 54 -5.68 -2.87 0.17
CA ALA A 54 -4.35 -2.49 0.61
C ALA A 54 -4.40 -1.55 1.84
N ARG A 55 -5.33 -0.56 1.84
CA ARG A 55 -5.55 0.34 2.99
C ARG A 55 -6.15 -0.36 4.21
N LEU A 56 -6.93 -1.42 4.02
CA LEU A 56 -7.37 -2.31 5.09
C LEU A 56 -6.27 -3.27 5.59
N GLN A 57 -5.07 -3.20 5.01
CA GLN A 57 -3.93 -4.05 5.33
C GLN A 57 -4.19 -5.55 5.08
N ASP A 58 -5.07 -5.86 4.13
CA ASP A 58 -5.35 -7.22 3.69
C ASP A 58 -4.63 -7.51 2.36
N GLY A 59 -3.35 -7.88 2.47
CA GLY A 59 -2.49 -8.12 1.30
C GLY A 59 -2.96 -9.28 0.44
N ASN A 60 -3.50 -10.34 1.03
CA ASN A 60 -3.97 -11.50 0.26
C ASN A 60 -5.21 -11.14 -0.57
N ARG A 61 -6.14 -10.39 0.00
CA ARG A 61 -7.32 -9.95 -0.74
C ARG A 61 -6.94 -8.92 -1.82
N ALA A 62 -6.06 -7.97 -1.50
CA ALA A 62 -5.51 -7.03 -2.47
C ALA A 62 -4.85 -7.75 -3.65
N TYR A 63 -4.05 -8.78 -3.38
CA TYR A 63 -3.41 -9.60 -4.42
C TYR A 63 -4.42 -10.35 -5.29
N THR A 64 -5.50 -10.86 -4.71
CA THR A 64 -6.62 -11.47 -5.48
C THR A 64 -7.22 -10.47 -6.45
N LEU A 65 -7.49 -9.24 -6.00
CA LEU A 65 -8.03 -8.17 -6.87
C LEU A 65 -7.05 -7.79 -7.98
N PHE A 66 -5.75 -7.74 -7.68
CA PHE A 66 -4.72 -7.51 -8.69
C PHE A 66 -4.71 -8.62 -9.77
N GLY A 67 -4.77 -9.89 -9.36
CA GLY A 67 -4.89 -11.01 -10.28
C GLY A 67 -6.15 -10.94 -11.15
N ASN A 68 -7.29 -10.57 -10.56
CA ASN A 68 -8.54 -10.37 -11.30
C ASN A 68 -8.46 -9.21 -12.29
N LEU A 69 -7.82 -8.10 -11.92
CA LEU A 69 -7.58 -6.97 -12.81
C LEU A 69 -6.75 -7.38 -14.02
N LEU A 70 -5.65 -8.11 -13.80
CA LEU A 70 -4.82 -8.60 -14.91
C LEU A 70 -5.57 -9.57 -15.82
N LYS A 71 -6.32 -10.51 -15.24
CA LYS A 71 -7.01 -11.57 -15.99
C LYS A 71 -8.23 -11.07 -16.74
N ASN A 72 -9.03 -10.20 -16.12
CA ASN A 72 -10.37 -9.84 -16.60
C ASN A 72 -10.51 -8.38 -17.02
N GLY A 73 -9.57 -7.51 -16.61
CA GLY A 73 -9.62 -6.08 -16.86
C GLY A 73 -8.39 -5.53 -17.61
N THR A 74 -7.56 -6.41 -18.21
CA THR A 74 -6.36 -5.97 -18.91
C THR A 74 -6.26 -6.71 -20.25
N ASN A 75 -6.01 -5.99 -21.31
CA ASN A 75 -5.78 -6.55 -22.64
C ASN A 75 -4.32 -6.98 -22.84
N ASP A 76 -4.02 -7.75 -23.89
CA ASP A 76 -2.67 -8.26 -24.20
C ASP A 76 -1.62 -7.16 -24.36
N ASN A 77 -2.02 -5.95 -24.75
CA ASN A 77 -1.17 -4.76 -24.85
C ASN A 77 -1.01 -4.03 -23.50
N LEU A 78 -1.45 -4.63 -22.39
CA LEU A 78 -1.46 -4.13 -21.03
C LEU A 78 -2.41 -2.95 -20.79
N TRP A 79 -3.27 -2.61 -21.73
CA TRP A 79 -4.27 -1.56 -21.54
C TRP A 79 -5.46 -2.10 -20.72
N ASP A 80 -5.88 -1.29 -19.76
CA ASP A 80 -7.08 -1.58 -18.98
C ASP A 80 -8.34 -1.65 -19.86
N SER A 81 -9.21 -2.58 -19.54
CA SER A 81 -10.51 -2.76 -20.21
C SER A 81 -11.64 -2.44 -19.26
N HIS A 82 -12.35 -1.34 -19.59
CA HIS A 82 -13.53 -0.94 -18.79
C HIS A 82 -14.86 -1.35 -19.42
N PRO A 83 -15.09 -1.73 -20.70
CA PRO A 83 -14.89 -1.15 -22.00
C PRO A 83 -15.64 0.19 -22.19
N PRO A 84 -15.14 1.18 -23.02
CA PRO A 84 -13.83 1.11 -23.70
C PRO A 84 -12.66 1.28 -22.74
N PHE A 85 -11.43 1.36 -23.25
CA PHE A 85 -10.20 1.62 -22.50
C PHE A 85 -10.34 2.84 -21.57
N GLN A 86 -9.86 2.67 -20.33
CA GLN A 86 -9.66 3.73 -19.35
C GLN A 86 -8.31 3.55 -18.67
N ILE A 87 -7.41 4.50 -18.80
CA ILE A 87 -6.08 4.48 -18.18
C ILE A 87 -6.15 4.38 -16.64
N ASP A 88 -7.28 4.76 -16.07
CA ASP A 88 -7.55 4.74 -14.63
C ASP A 88 -7.31 3.37 -13.99
N GLY A 89 -7.68 2.28 -14.67
CA GLY A 89 -7.42 0.93 -14.19
C GLY A 89 -5.95 0.59 -14.15
N ASN A 90 -5.16 1.04 -15.12
CA ASN A 90 -3.71 0.92 -15.13
C ASN A 90 -3.09 1.66 -13.94
N PHE A 91 -3.49 2.92 -13.73
CA PHE A 91 -3.00 3.71 -12.60
C PHE A 91 -3.46 3.13 -11.26
N GLY A 92 -4.73 2.67 -11.19
CA GLY A 92 -5.26 2.01 -9.99
C GLY A 92 -4.50 0.73 -9.65
N GLY A 93 -4.14 -0.07 -10.64
CA GLY A 93 -3.35 -1.29 -10.46
C GLY A 93 -1.95 -1.01 -9.93
N THR A 94 -1.22 -0.08 -10.55
CA THR A 94 0.15 0.30 -10.13
C THR A 94 0.15 0.99 -8.76
N ALA A 95 -0.81 1.88 -8.49
CA ALA A 95 -0.98 2.50 -7.19
C ALA A 95 -1.29 1.46 -6.10
N GLY A 96 -2.13 0.47 -6.42
CA GLY A 96 -2.49 -0.61 -5.50
C GLY A 96 -1.29 -1.45 -5.06
N ILE A 97 -0.40 -1.82 -5.99
CA ILE A 97 0.86 -2.50 -5.65
C ILE A 97 1.71 -1.62 -4.71
N THR A 98 1.81 -0.33 -5.02
CA THR A 98 2.54 0.60 -4.15
C THR A 98 1.92 0.67 -2.76
N GLU A 99 0.59 0.80 -2.65
CA GLU A 99 -0.12 0.83 -1.37
C GLU A 99 0.01 -0.49 -0.57
N MET A 100 0.17 -1.63 -1.25
CA MET A 100 0.46 -2.91 -0.58
C MET A 100 1.84 -2.93 0.08
N LEU A 101 2.81 -2.24 -0.49
CA LEU A 101 4.22 -2.28 -0.09
C LEU A 101 4.64 -1.08 0.77
N LEU A 102 4.07 0.10 0.54
CA LEU A 102 4.45 1.34 1.22
C LEU A 102 3.26 2.29 1.33
N GLN A 103 2.95 2.76 2.52
CA GLN A 103 1.95 3.82 2.75
C GLN A 103 2.56 4.97 3.55
N SER A 104 2.16 6.21 3.24
CA SER A 104 2.68 7.40 3.96
C SER A 104 1.61 8.47 4.20
N HIS A 105 0.32 8.08 4.18
CA HIS A 105 -0.82 8.99 4.29
C HIS A 105 -1.20 9.35 5.74
N MET A 106 -0.68 8.62 6.74
CA MET A 106 -1.06 8.75 8.16
C MET A 106 -0.05 9.55 9.01
N GLY A 107 0.81 10.37 8.39
CA GLY A 107 1.85 11.13 9.10
C GLY A 107 3.09 10.31 9.45
N PHE A 108 3.15 9.07 9.03
CA PHE A 108 4.31 8.19 9.12
C PHE A 108 4.43 7.33 7.86
N ILE A 109 5.60 6.76 7.62
CA ILE A 109 5.85 5.85 6.52
C ILE A 109 5.66 4.42 7.06
N GLN A 110 4.60 3.75 6.59
CA GLN A 110 4.30 2.38 6.95
C GLN A 110 4.93 1.42 5.95
N LEU A 111 5.76 0.52 6.46
CA LEU A 111 6.53 -0.44 5.67
C LEU A 111 5.72 -1.75 5.56
N LEU A 112 5.60 -2.30 4.34
CA LEU A 112 4.91 -3.55 4.02
C LEU A 112 3.51 -3.69 4.67
N PRO A 113 2.61 -2.67 4.57
CA PRO A 113 1.34 -2.67 5.29
C PRO A 113 0.40 -3.81 4.87
N ALA A 114 0.47 -4.23 3.62
CA ALA A 114 -0.42 -5.23 3.02
C ALA A 114 0.36 -6.22 2.13
N LEU A 115 1.48 -6.75 2.64
CA LEU A 115 2.27 -7.74 1.94
C LEU A 115 1.48 -9.06 1.82
N PRO A 116 1.21 -9.59 0.60
CA PRO A 116 0.53 -10.85 0.46
C PRO A 116 1.46 -12.02 0.83
N ALA A 117 0.90 -13.11 1.32
CA ALA A 117 1.68 -14.27 1.76
C ALA A 117 2.54 -14.89 0.63
N VAL A 118 2.07 -14.79 -0.64
CA VAL A 118 2.79 -15.31 -1.81
C VAL A 118 4.06 -14.51 -2.18
N TRP A 119 4.19 -13.26 -1.69
CA TRP A 119 5.41 -12.46 -1.87
C TRP A 119 6.32 -12.64 -0.65
N HIS A 120 6.71 -13.87 -0.38
CA HIS A 120 7.51 -14.23 0.80
C HIS A 120 8.91 -13.60 0.81
N GLU A 121 9.45 -13.26 -0.36
CA GLU A 121 10.67 -12.47 -0.47
C GLU A 121 10.58 -11.48 -1.64
N GLY A 122 11.33 -10.38 -1.57
CA GLY A 122 11.38 -9.40 -2.61
C GLY A 122 12.11 -8.11 -2.20
N SER A 123 12.15 -7.20 -3.14
CA SER A 123 12.73 -5.87 -2.94
C SER A 123 12.14 -4.86 -3.91
N PHE A 124 12.23 -3.58 -3.54
CA PHE A 124 12.05 -2.46 -4.45
C PHE A 124 13.02 -1.33 -4.11
N THR A 125 13.18 -0.39 -5.03
CA THR A 125 14.01 0.81 -4.84
C THR A 125 13.27 2.06 -5.33
N GLY A 126 13.57 3.20 -4.70
CA GLY A 126 13.15 4.51 -5.16
C GLY A 126 11.66 4.84 -4.97
N VAL A 127 10.89 4.09 -4.19
CA VAL A 127 9.47 4.40 -3.97
C VAL A 127 9.32 5.64 -3.10
N ARG A 128 8.55 6.62 -3.60
CA ARG A 128 8.41 7.92 -2.94
C ARG A 128 7.39 7.88 -1.81
N ALA A 129 7.74 8.54 -0.71
CA ALA A 129 6.88 8.76 0.44
C ALA A 129 6.73 10.25 0.74
N ARG A 130 5.67 10.62 1.48
CA ARG A 130 5.45 12.00 1.93
C ARG A 130 6.60 12.49 2.81
N GLY A 131 6.86 13.81 2.79
CA GLY A 131 7.99 14.41 3.48
C GLY A 131 9.28 14.43 2.64
N ASN A 132 9.16 14.22 1.32
CA ASN A 132 10.29 14.16 0.38
C ASN A 132 11.29 13.05 0.71
N PHE A 133 10.76 11.90 1.16
CA PHE A 133 11.53 10.68 1.35
C PHE A 133 11.44 9.76 0.12
N SER A 134 12.48 8.96 -0.10
CA SER A 134 12.48 7.84 -1.02
C SER A 134 12.94 6.60 -0.26
N ILE A 135 12.29 5.47 -0.52
CA ILE A 135 12.49 4.25 0.26
C ILE A 135 12.94 3.12 -0.67
N ASP A 136 14.03 2.46 -0.30
CA ASP A 136 14.38 1.15 -0.80
C ASP A 136 14.03 0.12 0.27
N MET A 137 13.60 -1.06 -0.13
CA MET A 137 13.18 -2.07 0.83
C MET A 137 13.53 -3.47 0.36
N LYS A 138 13.89 -4.33 1.31
CA LYS A 138 14.07 -5.78 1.11
C LYS A 138 13.33 -6.52 2.21
N TRP A 139 12.69 -7.62 1.83
CA TRP A 139 12.03 -8.52 2.78
C TRP A 139 12.33 -9.98 2.43
N LYS A 140 12.25 -10.84 3.43
CA LYS A 140 12.39 -12.30 3.31
C LYS A 140 11.52 -12.96 4.37
N ASP A 141 10.92 -14.10 4.01
CA ASP A 141 9.99 -14.86 4.87
C ASP A 141 8.85 -13.97 5.40
N ASN A 142 8.29 -13.12 4.52
CA ASN A 142 7.27 -12.10 4.81
C ASN A 142 7.66 -11.10 5.92
N ASN A 143 8.94 -10.91 6.17
CA ASN A 143 9.46 -9.95 7.14
C ASN A 143 10.44 -8.98 6.51
N LEU A 144 10.32 -7.72 6.92
CA LEU A 144 11.29 -6.69 6.58
C LEU A 144 12.69 -7.13 7.04
N THR A 145 13.65 -7.14 6.13
CA THR A 145 15.07 -7.37 6.46
C THR A 145 15.84 -6.06 6.49
N GLN A 146 15.56 -5.18 5.53
CA GLN A 146 16.22 -3.88 5.45
C GLN A 146 15.30 -2.86 4.77
N ALA A 147 15.32 -1.63 5.25
CA ALA A 147 14.87 -0.47 4.51
C ALA A 147 16.00 0.58 4.45
N VAL A 148 16.10 1.31 3.34
CA VAL A 148 16.95 2.49 3.25
C VAL A 148 16.05 3.70 3.03
N VAL A 149 16.17 4.67 3.92
CA VAL A 149 15.44 5.95 3.84
C VAL A 149 16.38 6.99 3.26
N HIS A 150 16.06 7.49 2.07
CA HIS A 150 16.75 8.62 1.45
C HIS A 150 15.98 9.88 1.74
N SER A 151 16.60 10.85 2.39
CA SER A 151 15.98 12.13 2.77
C SER A 151 16.33 13.21 1.76
N GLY A 152 15.32 13.73 1.06
CA GLY A 152 15.51 14.80 0.08
C GLY A 152 15.60 16.21 0.72
N SER A 153 14.94 16.42 1.87
CA SER A 153 14.82 17.77 2.48
C SER A 153 15.29 17.83 3.94
N GLY A 154 15.69 16.71 4.53
CA GLY A 154 15.91 16.64 5.97
C GLY A 154 14.59 16.60 6.76
N GLY A 155 14.68 16.77 8.08
CA GLY A 155 13.54 16.75 8.98
C GLY A 155 13.35 15.40 9.67
N VAL A 156 12.26 15.27 10.44
CA VAL A 156 11.99 14.04 11.20
C VAL A 156 11.35 13.00 10.29
N CYS A 157 11.93 11.80 10.26
CA CYS A 157 11.33 10.63 9.63
C CYS A 157 10.61 9.78 10.69
N HIS A 158 9.35 9.45 10.43
CA HIS A 158 8.55 8.55 11.26
C HIS A 158 8.27 7.28 10.49
N LEU A 159 8.74 6.14 10.99
CA LEU A 159 8.48 4.82 10.42
C LEU A 159 7.53 4.01 11.30
N TYR A 160 6.75 3.15 10.65
CA TYR A 160 5.87 2.19 11.31
C TYR A 160 5.97 0.82 10.63
N TYR A 161 6.15 -0.23 11.41
CA TYR A 161 6.15 -1.61 10.92
C TYR A 161 5.69 -2.58 12.01
N LYS A 162 4.65 -3.38 11.75
CA LYS A 162 4.13 -4.43 12.66
C LYS A 162 3.95 -3.96 14.11
N GLY A 163 3.42 -2.75 14.33
CA GLY A 163 3.21 -2.19 15.66
C GLY A 163 4.38 -1.35 16.19
N GLU A 164 5.59 -1.55 15.67
CA GLU A 164 6.78 -0.81 16.04
C GLU A 164 6.82 0.58 15.38
N LYS A 165 7.25 1.57 16.15
CA LYS A 165 7.47 2.95 15.71
C LYS A 165 8.93 3.33 15.89
N LEU A 166 9.50 3.94 14.86
CA LEU A 166 10.85 4.52 14.92
C LEU A 166 10.79 5.95 14.40
N SER A 167 11.35 6.89 15.16
CA SER A 167 11.44 8.29 14.75
C SER A 167 12.87 8.77 14.91
N PHE A 168 13.41 9.46 13.90
CA PHE A 168 14.76 9.97 13.92
C PHE A 168 14.89 11.22 13.04
N ASN A 169 15.85 12.08 13.38
CA ASN A 169 16.17 13.24 12.57
C ASN A 169 16.97 12.84 11.33
N THR A 170 16.66 13.47 10.22
CA THR A 170 17.37 13.28 8.96
C THR A 170 17.93 14.60 8.44
N GLU A 171 19.02 14.51 7.68
CA GLU A 171 19.64 15.59 6.96
C GLU A 171 19.34 15.48 5.46
N SER A 172 19.23 16.61 4.79
CA SER A 172 19.03 16.64 3.34
C SER A 172 20.15 15.92 2.59
N GLY A 173 19.79 15.08 1.63
CA GLY A 173 20.72 14.30 0.80
C GLY A 173 21.35 13.11 1.48
N LYS A 174 21.01 12.82 2.75
CA LYS A 174 21.54 11.64 3.48
C LYS A 174 20.62 10.44 3.35
N SER A 175 21.24 9.26 3.54
CA SER A 175 20.56 7.96 3.55
C SER A 175 20.74 7.27 4.89
N TYR A 176 19.72 6.55 5.33
CA TYR A 176 19.63 5.92 6.65
C TYR A 176 19.22 4.47 6.48
N ILE A 177 20.00 3.56 7.07
CA ILE A 177 19.73 2.12 6.99
C ILE A 177 18.93 1.69 8.22
N ILE A 178 17.81 1.04 7.98
CA ILE A 178 16.90 0.54 8.99
C ILE A 178 16.84 -0.98 8.86
N THR A 179 16.94 -1.68 9.97
CA THR A 179 16.73 -3.14 10.04
C THR A 179 15.61 -3.48 11.00
N TYR A 180 14.98 -4.64 10.78
CA TYR A 180 13.99 -5.18 11.71
C TYR A 180 14.48 -6.52 12.23
N THR A 181 14.81 -6.57 13.52
CA THR A 181 15.34 -7.76 14.17
C THR A 181 14.74 -7.92 15.55
N LYS A 182 14.39 -9.16 15.92
CA LYS A 182 13.80 -9.50 17.23
C LYS A 182 12.61 -8.62 17.62
N GLY A 183 11.77 -8.27 16.63
CA GLY A 183 10.55 -7.47 16.85
C GLY A 183 10.78 -5.97 16.96
N LYS A 184 11.97 -5.44 16.62
CA LYS A 184 12.29 -4.00 16.73
C LYS A 184 12.85 -3.42 15.44
N LEU A 185 12.42 -2.19 15.12
CA LEU A 185 13.05 -1.35 14.12
C LEU A 185 14.30 -0.67 14.73
N THR A 186 15.42 -0.75 14.04
CA THR A 186 16.68 -0.17 14.49
C THR A 186 17.31 0.65 13.36
N LEU A 187 17.69 1.89 13.68
CA LEU A 187 18.53 2.71 12.83
C LEU A 187 19.99 2.24 13.02
N ASN A 188 20.61 1.84 11.91
CA ASN A 188 22.01 1.45 11.92
C ASN A 188 22.90 2.67 11.62
N PRO A 189 24.08 2.75 12.22
CA PRO A 189 25.04 3.83 11.97
C PRO A 189 25.52 3.85 10.53
#